data_f66e3961d123d15c02250a582b9653be
#
_entry.id   f66e3961d123d15c02250a582b9653be
#
_cell.length_a   1.000
_cell.length_b   1.000
_cell.length_c   1.000
_cell.angle_alpha   90.00
_cell.angle_beta   90.00
_cell.angle_gamma   90.00
#
_symmetry.space_group_name_H-M   'P 1'
#
loop_
_entity.id
_entity.type
_entity.pdbx_description
1 polymer ?
#
loop_
_entity_poly.entity_id
_entity_poly.type
_entity_poly.pdbx_seq_one_letter_code
_entity_poly.pdbx_strand_id
1 'polypeptide(L)'
;MIEIIGDSRIITSNQNGLNEKLDEVVLKHLQHDFKKPYQTHTLEAFKKIEKWVEQQGKPIIFDSCCGVGESTYHIAKAHPEAIILGMDKSADRLSKHPVDGELSIDDLDSNINNYQLLQVNLNDFWRLAVEANWTLSHHYLLYPNPWPKAKHLQRRWHGSAVFPSIIELGGKLDLRSNWFTYVEEFQRALQLAGK
;
A
#
# COMPACT_ATOMS: atom_id res chain seq x y z
N MET A 1 28.13 17.23 -12.35
CA MET A 1 26.79 16.64 -12.60
C MET A 1 26.81 15.24 -12.01
N ILE A 2 26.05 14.99 -10.96
CA ILE A 2 25.90 13.63 -10.42
C ILE A 2 24.83 12.99 -11.28
N GLU A 3 25.22 12.04 -12.11
CA GLU A 3 24.30 11.22 -12.88
C GLU A 3 23.60 10.27 -11.87
N ILE A 4 22.34 10.57 -11.54
CA ILE A 4 21.51 9.67 -10.75
C ILE A 4 21.04 8.57 -11.72
N ILE A 5 21.81 7.50 -11.81
CA ILE A 5 21.42 6.29 -12.53
C ILE A 5 20.44 5.55 -11.65
N GLY A 6 19.14 5.84 -11.81
CA GLY A 6 18.08 5.05 -11.20
C GLY A 6 17.64 3.97 -12.19
N ASP A 7 17.50 2.71 -11.73
CA ASP A 7 17.00 1.57 -12.52
C ASP A 7 15.50 1.68 -12.91
N SER A 8 14.84 2.74 -12.54
CA SER A 8 13.41 2.94 -12.79
C SER A 8 13.14 3.28 -14.26
N ARG A 9 12.29 2.50 -14.91
CA ARG A 9 11.83 2.80 -16.28
C ARG A 9 11.15 4.17 -16.33
N ILE A 10 11.47 4.94 -17.36
CA ILE A 10 10.79 6.22 -17.64
C ILE A 10 9.30 5.95 -17.85
N ILE A 11 8.46 6.65 -17.11
CA ILE A 11 7.01 6.55 -17.26
C ILE A 11 6.55 7.44 -18.41
N THR A 12 5.95 6.82 -19.43
CA THR A 12 5.32 7.54 -20.55
C THR A 12 3.83 7.71 -20.28
N SER A 13 3.37 8.95 -20.35
CA SER A 13 1.95 9.33 -20.13
C SER A 13 1.41 10.10 -21.32
N ASN A 14 0.10 9.98 -21.56
CA ASN A 14 -0.65 10.86 -22.46
C ASN A 14 -1.42 11.95 -21.70
N GLN A 15 -1.10 12.15 -20.42
CA GLN A 15 -1.68 13.15 -19.54
C GLN A 15 -0.65 14.23 -19.25
N ASN A 16 -1.05 15.50 -19.45
CA ASN A 16 -0.24 16.66 -19.12
C ASN A 16 -0.74 17.24 -17.78
N GLY A 17 0.10 17.11 -16.71
CA GLY A 17 -0.28 17.57 -15.36
C GLY A 17 -1.34 16.68 -14.71
N LEU A 18 -2.12 17.26 -13.78
CA LEU A 18 -3.17 16.55 -13.05
C LEU A 18 -4.31 16.12 -14.00
N ASN A 19 -4.95 15.00 -13.69
CA ASN A 19 -6.09 14.54 -14.45
C ASN A 19 -7.28 15.50 -14.30
N GLU A 20 -7.89 15.90 -15.43
CA GLU A 20 -9.00 16.84 -15.45
C GLU A 20 -10.22 16.40 -14.62
N LYS A 21 -10.39 15.09 -14.41
CA LYS A 21 -11.49 14.51 -13.62
C LYS A 21 -11.08 14.16 -12.19
N LEU A 22 -9.87 14.54 -11.76
CA LEU A 22 -9.36 14.14 -10.45
C LEU A 22 -10.29 14.58 -9.32
N ASP A 23 -10.58 15.87 -9.25
CA ASP A 23 -11.39 16.44 -8.15
C ASP A 23 -12.79 15.83 -8.12
N GLU A 24 -13.46 15.71 -9.27
CA GLU A 24 -14.79 15.09 -9.39
C GLU A 24 -14.78 13.64 -8.88
N VAL A 25 -13.81 12.84 -9.32
CA VAL A 25 -13.71 11.42 -8.97
C VAL A 25 -13.41 11.25 -7.49
N VAL A 26 -12.47 12.02 -6.94
CA VAL A 26 -12.11 11.95 -5.52
C VAL A 26 -13.29 12.38 -4.64
N LEU A 27 -13.91 13.52 -4.91
CA LEU A 27 -15.07 14.01 -4.14
C LEU A 27 -16.23 13.02 -4.18
N LYS A 28 -16.49 12.40 -5.34
CA LYS A 28 -17.51 11.36 -5.46
C LYS A 28 -17.19 10.17 -4.52
N HIS A 29 -15.94 9.70 -4.48
CA HIS A 29 -15.57 8.57 -3.63
C HIS A 29 -15.57 8.92 -2.14
N LEU A 30 -15.28 10.17 -1.77
CA LEU A 30 -15.40 10.64 -0.39
C LEU A 30 -16.86 10.72 0.11
N GLN A 31 -17.83 10.84 -0.81
CA GLN A 31 -19.26 10.95 -0.50
C GLN A 31 -20.04 9.64 -0.57
N HIS A 32 -19.44 8.57 -1.11
CA HIS A 32 -20.15 7.33 -1.38
C HIS A 32 -19.37 6.11 -0.89
N ASP A 33 -20.05 5.22 -0.20
CA ASP A 33 -19.45 3.97 0.27
C ASP A 33 -19.04 3.05 -0.89
N PHE A 34 -17.92 2.39 -0.72
CA PHE A 34 -17.46 1.35 -1.64
C PHE A 34 -18.07 -0.01 -1.26
N LYS A 35 -19.17 -0.40 -1.93
CA LYS A 35 -20.00 -1.59 -1.57
C LYS A 35 -19.68 -2.86 -2.35
N LYS A 36 -18.52 -2.96 -3.00
CA LYS A 36 -18.14 -4.19 -3.70
C LYS A 36 -18.02 -5.36 -2.72
N PRO A 37 -18.58 -6.55 -3.01
CA PRO A 37 -18.42 -7.73 -2.18
C PRO A 37 -16.94 -8.11 -1.99
N TYR A 38 -16.58 -8.56 -0.81
CA TYR A 38 -15.22 -9.01 -0.48
C TYR A 38 -14.90 -10.34 -1.17
N GLN A 39 -13.66 -10.49 -1.57
CA GLN A 39 -13.15 -11.76 -2.08
C GLN A 39 -12.89 -12.72 -0.92
N THR A 40 -13.35 -13.97 -1.05
CA THR A 40 -13.29 -14.99 -0.01
C THR A 40 -11.89 -15.19 0.54
N HIS A 41 -10.86 -15.28 -0.34
CA HIS A 41 -9.49 -15.48 0.10
C HIS A 41 -8.96 -14.30 0.96
N THR A 42 -9.38 -13.05 0.65
CA THR A 42 -9.00 -11.89 1.47
C THR A 42 -9.71 -11.89 2.82
N LEU A 43 -10.98 -12.27 2.86
CA LEU A 43 -11.70 -12.44 4.12
C LEU A 43 -11.06 -13.50 5.03
N GLU A 44 -10.66 -14.63 4.46
CA GLU A 44 -10.00 -15.71 5.21
C GLU A 44 -8.63 -15.28 5.73
N ALA A 45 -7.83 -14.61 4.88
CA ALA A 45 -6.54 -14.06 5.27
C ALA A 45 -6.70 -13.01 6.38
N PHE A 46 -7.70 -12.13 6.27
CA PHE A 46 -7.96 -11.09 7.26
C PHE A 46 -8.31 -11.71 8.63
N LYS A 47 -9.24 -12.66 8.69
CA LYS A 47 -9.61 -13.34 9.94
C LYS A 47 -8.44 -14.03 10.65
N LYS A 48 -7.46 -14.52 9.89
CA LYS A 48 -6.25 -15.14 10.47
C LYS A 48 -5.31 -14.07 11.03
N ILE A 49 -5.07 -13.02 10.26
CA ILE A 49 -4.11 -11.98 10.66
C ILE A 49 -4.66 -11.10 11.77
N GLU A 50 -5.97 -10.87 11.83
CA GLU A 50 -6.64 -10.11 12.89
C GLU A 50 -6.30 -10.68 14.27
N LYS A 51 -6.41 -12.00 14.43
CA LYS A 51 -6.05 -12.69 15.68
C LYS A 51 -4.57 -12.48 16.05
N TRP A 52 -3.69 -12.54 15.06
CA TRP A 52 -2.27 -12.30 15.28
C TRP A 52 -2.00 -10.85 15.70
N VAL A 53 -2.64 -9.88 15.05
CA VAL A 53 -2.54 -8.45 15.40
C VAL A 53 -3.00 -8.20 16.83
N GLU A 54 -4.16 -8.74 17.22
CA GLU A 54 -4.69 -8.65 18.58
C GLU A 54 -3.71 -9.21 19.63
N GLN A 55 -3.10 -10.37 19.32
CA GLN A 55 -2.13 -11.00 20.22
C GLN A 55 -0.84 -10.19 20.41
N GLN A 56 -0.43 -9.46 19.37
CA GLN A 56 0.77 -8.62 19.43
C GLN A 56 0.56 -7.34 20.24
N GLY A 57 -0.61 -6.72 20.17
CA GLY A 57 -0.93 -5.49 20.91
C GLY A 57 0.02 -4.31 20.61
N LYS A 58 0.68 -4.32 19.45
CA LYS A 58 1.68 -3.35 19.03
C LYS A 58 1.09 -2.37 17.98
N PRO A 59 1.72 -1.20 17.78
CA PRO A 59 1.39 -0.32 16.64
C PRO A 59 1.45 -1.07 15.31
N ILE A 60 0.49 -0.77 14.42
CA ILE A 60 0.37 -1.43 13.11
C ILE A 60 1.00 -0.54 12.04
N ILE A 61 1.84 -1.14 11.21
CA ILE A 61 2.42 -0.52 10.02
C ILE A 61 2.01 -1.32 8.79
N PHE A 62 1.51 -0.65 7.76
CA PHE A 62 1.24 -1.27 6.47
C PHE A 62 2.35 -0.97 5.48
N ASP A 63 2.81 -2.01 4.78
CA ASP A 63 3.60 -1.94 3.56
C ASP A 63 2.73 -2.47 2.41
N SER A 64 2.03 -1.56 1.76
CA SER A 64 1.03 -1.87 0.75
C SER A 64 1.64 -1.90 -0.64
N CYS A 65 1.34 -2.95 -1.43
CA CYS A 65 1.99 -3.28 -2.69
C CYS A 65 3.46 -3.69 -2.50
N CYS A 66 3.77 -4.44 -1.45
CA CYS A 66 5.13 -4.78 -1.01
C CYS A 66 5.95 -5.62 -2.01
N GLY A 67 5.32 -6.10 -3.10
CA GLY A 67 6.02 -6.89 -4.11
C GLY A 67 6.55 -8.21 -3.55
N VAL A 68 7.86 -8.37 -3.51
CA VAL A 68 8.54 -9.55 -2.93
C VAL A 68 8.72 -9.45 -1.41
N GLY A 69 8.32 -8.33 -0.79
CA GLY A 69 8.39 -8.15 0.66
C GLY A 69 9.75 -7.69 1.21
N GLU A 70 10.69 -7.31 0.35
CA GLU A 70 11.99 -6.79 0.78
C GLU A 70 11.84 -5.50 1.59
N SER A 71 11.00 -4.56 1.13
CA SER A 71 10.67 -3.35 1.90
C SER A 71 10.05 -3.68 3.26
N THR A 72 9.16 -4.67 3.31
CA THR A 72 8.51 -5.12 4.55
C THR A 72 9.53 -5.57 5.58
N TYR A 73 10.53 -6.36 5.17
CA TYR A 73 11.63 -6.79 6.03
C TYR A 73 12.45 -5.60 6.57
N HIS A 74 12.83 -4.66 5.70
CA HIS A 74 13.59 -3.48 6.12
C HIS A 74 12.79 -2.55 7.05
N ILE A 75 11.48 -2.40 6.81
CA ILE A 75 10.58 -1.66 7.69
C ILE A 75 10.49 -2.36 9.06
N ALA A 76 10.35 -3.70 9.08
CA ALA A 76 10.32 -4.48 10.32
C ALA A 76 11.60 -4.32 11.14
N LYS A 77 12.75 -4.32 10.49
CA LYS A 77 14.05 -4.07 11.13
C LYS A 77 14.15 -2.66 11.72
N ALA A 78 13.57 -1.67 11.03
CA ALA A 78 13.60 -0.27 11.47
C ALA A 78 12.58 0.04 12.58
N HIS A 79 11.55 -0.79 12.74
CA HIS A 79 10.44 -0.61 13.68
C HIS A 79 10.21 -1.83 14.57
N PRO A 80 11.16 -2.22 15.44
CA PRO A 80 11.03 -3.40 16.30
C PRO A 80 9.90 -3.29 17.33
N GLU A 81 9.45 -2.08 17.63
CA GLU A 81 8.32 -1.77 18.51
C GLU A 81 6.94 -2.01 17.87
N ALA A 82 6.87 -2.13 16.55
CA ALA A 82 5.64 -2.26 15.78
C ALA A 82 5.50 -3.64 15.12
N ILE A 83 4.34 -3.91 14.57
CA ILE A 83 4.09 -5.04 13.65
C ILE A 83 3.87 -4.53 12.24
N ILE A 84 4.43 -5.22 11.26
CA ILE A 84 4.38 -4.82 9.87
C ILE A 84 3.59 -5.85 9.06
N LEU A 85 2.60 -5.36 8.31
CA LEU A 85 1.84 -6.18 7.36
C LEU A 85 2.25 -5.78 5.94
N GLY A 86 3.05 -6.65 5.31
CA GLY A 86 3.40 -6.55 3.91
C GLY A 86 2.32 -7.21 3.05
N MET A 87 1.75 -6.47 2.11
CA MET A 87 0.60 -6.93 1.34
C MET A 87 0.82 -6.79 -0.16
N ASP A 88 0.61 -7.86 -0.89
CA ASP A 88 0.55 -7.86 -2.36
C ASP A 88 -0.52 -8.82 -2.87
N LYS A 89 -1.06 -8.56 -4.06
CA LYS A 89 -2.02 -9.45 -4.71
C LYS A 89 -1.38 -10.65 -5.39
N SER A 90 -0.07 -10.61 -5.66
CA SER A 90 0.66 -11.59 -6.45
C SER A 90 1.33 -12.63 -5.56
N ALA A 91 0.80 -13.86 -5.54
CA ALA A 91 1.45 -14.99 -4.90
C ALA A 91 2.86 -15.24 -5.45
N ASP A 92 3.03 -15.11 -6.78
CA ASP A 92 4.34 -15.28 -7.44
C ASP A 92 5.40 -14.30 -6.96
N ARG A 93 5.01 -13.06 -6.64
CA ARG A 93 5.95 -12.09 -6.06
C ARG A 93 6.29 -12.43 -4.61
N LEU A 94 5.28 -12.74 -3.82
CA LEU A 94 5.47 -13.07 -2.40
C LEU A 94 6.28 -14.35 -2.21
N SER A 95 6.13 -15.36 -3.09
CA SER A 95 6.94 -16.58 -3.04
C SER A 95 8.43 -16.39 -3.35
N LYS A 96 8.80 -15.20 -3.85
CA LYS A 96 10.20 -14.81 -4.09
C LYS A 96 10.75 -13.94 -2.94
N HIS A 97 10.11 -13.99 -1.77
CA HIS A 97 10.61 -13.25 -0.61
C HIS A 97 12.03 -13.72 -0.25
N PRO A 98 12.97 -12.79 0.00
CA PRO A 98 14.37 -13.14 0.25
C PRO A 98 14.61 -14.16 1.39
N VAL A 99 13.71 -14.22 2.37
CA VAL A 99 13.81 -15.18 3.49
C VAL A 99 13.52 -16.61 3.04
N ASP A 100 12.69 -16.78 1.97
CA ASP A 100 12.31 -18.09 1.43
C ASP A 100 13.05 -18.43 0.11
N GLY A 101 13.88 -17.53 -0.42
CA GLY A 101 14.52 -17.62 -1.72
C GLY A 101 16.02 -17.29 -1.69
N GLU A 102 16.72 -17.66 -2.75
CA GLU A 102 18.18 -17.67 -2.99
C GLU A 102 18.99 -16.36 -2.74
N LEU A 103 18.45 -15.37 -2.07
CA LEU A 103 19.27 -14.26 -1.57
C LEU A 103 19.96 -14.71 -0.29
N SER A 104 21.27 -14.57 -0.27
CA SER A 104 22.16 -15.09 0.77
C SER A 104 21.60 -14.90 2.18
N ILE A 105 21.36 -16.03 2.84
CA ILE A 105 20.92 -16.16 4.24
C ILE A 105 21.80 -15.36 5.21
N ASP A 106 22.99 -14.98 4.81
CA ASP A 106 23.97 -14.28 5.65
C ASP A 106 23.60 -12.81 5.97
N ASP A 107 22.63 -12.22 5.23
CA ASP A 107 22.20 -10.84 5.45
C ASP A 107 20.85 -10.70 6.19
N LEU A 108 20.16 -11.81 6.46
CA LEU A 108 18.85 -11.80 7.10
C LEU A 108 18.95 -12.19 8.58
N ASP A 109 18.66 -11.24 9.44
CA ASP A 109 18.57 -11.48 10.87
C ASP A 109 17.31 -12.31 11.20
N SER A 110 17.48 -13.58 11.51
CA SER A 110 16.41 -14.52 11.89
C SER A 110 15.63 -14.08 13.15
N ASN A 111 16.10 -13.06 13.87
CA ASN A 111 15.39 -12.49 15.02
C ASN A 111 14.28 -11.50 14.61
N ILE A 112 14.19 -11.11 13.33
CA ILE A 112 13.12 -10.23 12.86
C ILE A 112 11.86 -11.05 12.59
N ASN A 113 10.94 -11.03 13.53
CA ASN A 113 9.70 -11.81 13.53
C ASN A 113 8.42 -10.97 13.70
N ASN A 114 8.57 -9.65 13.62
CA ASN A 114 7.47 -8.70 13.82
C ASN A 114 6.75 -8.32 12.52
N TYR A 115 6.83 -9.13 11.46
CA TYR A 115 6.10 -8.88 10.22
C TYR A 115 5.41 -10.14 9.69
N GLN A 116 4.41 -9.93 8.84
CA GLN A 116 3.73 -10.95 8.07
C GLN A 116 3.55 -10.50 6.61
N LEU A 117 3.70 -11.45 5.68
CA LEU A 117 3.41 -11.22 4.27
C LEU A 117 2.06 -11.84 3.91
N LEU A 118 1.20 -11.06 3.26
CA LEU A 118 -0.18 -11.44 2.98
C LEU A 118 -0.50 -11.31 1.49
N GLN A 119 -0.95 -12.42 0.90
CA GLN A 119 -1.55 -12.39 -0.42
C GLN A 119 -3.01 -11.95 -0.31
N VAL A 120 -3.30 -10.69 -0.61
CA VAL A 120 -4.64 -10.11 -0.46
C VAL A 120 -4.97 -9.10 -1.54
N ASN A 121 -6.27 -8.87 -1.75
CA ASN A 121 -6.74 -7.71 -2.49
C ASN A 121 -6.77 -6.50 -1.57
N LEU A 122 -5.94 -5.50 -1.83
CA LEU A 122 -5.83 -4.30 -1.00
C LEU A 122 -7.14 -3.50 -0.91
N ASN A 123 -7.96 -3.48 -1.98
CA ASN A 123 -9.27 -2.81 -1.89
C ASN A 123 -10.17 -3.44 -0.82
N ASP A 124 -10.07 -4.75 -0.64
CA ASP A 124 -10.85 -5.47 0.35
C ASP A 124 -10.21 -5.37 1.74
N PHE A 125 -8.89 -5.57 1.80
CA PHE A 125 -8.16 -5.60 3.06
C PHE A 125 -8.23 -4.27 3.83
N TRP A 126 -8.05 -3.14 3.14
CA TRP A 126 -8.14 -1.82 3.78
C TRP A 126 -9.54 -1.54 4.33
N ARG A 127 -10.59 -1.94 3.61
CA ARG A 127 -11.97 -1.80 4.10
C ARG A 127 -12.22 -2.67 5.32
N LEU A 128 -11.75 -3.91 5.32
CA LEU A 128 -11.85 -4.82 6.47
C LEU A 128 -11.09 -4.28 7.68
N ALA A 129 -9.91 -3.71 7.47
CA ALA A 129 -9.14 -3.09 8.54
C ALA A 129 -9.86 -1.87 9.15
N VAL A 130 -10.53 -1.07 8.31
CA VAL A 130 -11.41 0.03 8.76
C VAL A 130 -12.59 -0.52 9.57
N GLU A 131 -13.29 -1.55 9.08
CA GLU A 131 -14.41 -2.19 9.78
C GLU A 131 -13.99 -2.77 11.14
N ALA A 132 -12.74 -3.26 11.24
CA ALA A 132 -12.14 -3.74 12.48
C ALA A 132 -11.60 -2.60 13.39
N ASN A 133 -11.83 -1.33 13.00
CA ASN A 133 -11.35 -0.14 13.71
C ASN A 133 -9.82 -0.09 13.90
N TRP A 134 -9.06 -0.63 12.94
CA TRP A 134 -7.62 -0.50 12.99
C TRP A 134 -7.19 0.92 12.68
N THR A 135 -6.19 1.41 13.41
CA THR A 135 -5.49 2.67 13.15
C THR A 135 -4.01 2.38 12.95
N LEU A 136 -3.43 2.97 11.92
CA LEU A 136 -2.03 2.74 11.59
C LEU A 136 -1.13 3.76 12.28
N SER A 137 0.07 3.36 12.66
CA SER A 137 1.15 4.30 12.96
C SER A 137 1.79 4.84 11.68
N HIS A 138 2.01 3.94 10.69
CA HIS A 138 2.54 4.29 9.38
C HIS A 138 1.86 3.49 8.28
N HIS A 139 1.77 4.10 7.09
CA HIS A 139 1.29 3.45 5.88
C HIS A 139 2.27 3.73 4.74
N TYR A 140 2.98 2.72 4.30
CA TYR A 140 3.90 2.80 3.17
C TYR A 140 3.19 2.38 1.89
N LEU A 141 3.28 3.23 0.85
CA LEU A 141 2.84 3.01 -0.52
C LEU A 141 4.04 3.25 -1.44
N LEU A 142 4.91 2.25 -1.52
CA LEU A 142 6.20 2.38 -2.21
C LEU A 142 6.07 1.90 -3.66
N TYR A 143 6.20 2.84 -4.60
CA TYR A 143 6.20 2.58 -6.04
C TYR A 143 4.98 1.77 -6.54
N PRO A 144 3.74 2.16 -6.18
CA PRO A 144 2.55 1.51 -6.71
C PRO A 144 2.52 1.61 -8.24
N ASN A 145 1.79 0.69 -8.88
CA ASN A 145 1.62 0.76 -10.34
C ASN A 145 1.02 2.13 -10.73
N PRO A 146 1.72 2.94 -11.52
CA PRO A 146 1.33 4.33 -11.75
C PRO A 146 0.11 4.52 -12.65
N TRP A 147 -0.24 3.52 -13.50
CA TRP A 147 -1.35 3.62 -14.45
C TRP A 147 -1.36 4.94 -15.24
N PRO A 148 -0.32 5.25 -16.04
CA PRO A 148 -0.05 6.62 -16.50
C PRO A 148 -1.00 7.16 -17.59
N LYS A 149 -1.89 6.33 -18.15
CA LYS A 149 -2.88 6.80 -19.11
C LYS A 149 -3.99 7.56 -18.39
N ALA A 150 -4.43 8.72 -18.92
CA ALA A 150 -5.47 9.56 -18.33
C ALA A 150 -6.77 8.79 -17.99
N LYS A 151 -7.20 7.87 -18.89
CA LYS A 151 -8.37 7.00 -18.67
C LYS A 151 -8.25 6.02 -17.52
N HIS A 152 -7.06 5.86 -16.93
CA HIS A 152 -6.80 4.93 -15.84
C HIS A 152 -6.85 5.58 -14.44
N LEU A 153 -7.33 6.82 -14.31
CA LEU A 153 -7.41 7.52 -13.03
C LEU A 153 -7.96 6.64 -11.90
N GLN A 154 -9.08 5.97 -12.12
CA GLN A 154 -9.71 5.11 -11.10
C GLN A 154 -8.96 3.81 -10.77
N ARG A 155 -7.83 3.54 -11.43
CA ARG A 155 -6.90 2.45 -11.09
C ARG A 155 -5.78 2.92 -10.15
N ARG A 156 -5.57 4.23 -10.04
CA ARG A 156 -4.64 4.84 -9.08
C ARG A 156 -5.29 4.86 -7.71
N TRP A 157 -4.53 4.69 -6.65
CA TRP A 157 -5.09 4.59 -5.30
C TRP A 157 -5.91 5.83 -4.91
N HIS A 158 -5.42 7.03 -5.23
CA HIS A 158 -6.14 8.28 -4.96
C HIS A 158 -7.39 8.49 -5.84
N GLY A 159 -7.48 7.85 -6.99
CA GLY A 159 -8.66 7.87 -7.87
C GLY A 159 -9.57 6.65 -7.69
N SER A 160 -9.23 5.73 -6.82
CA SER A 160 -10.00 4.51 -6.56
C SER A 160 -11.08 4.73 -5.50
N ALA A 161 -12.18 3.97 -5.60
CA ALA A 161 -13.26 4.00 -4.61
C ALA A 161 -12.81 3.58 -3.20
N VAL A 162 -11.65 2.96 -3.05
CA VAL A 162 -11.08 2.59 -1.73
C VAL A 162 -10.27 3.71 -1.08
N PHE A 163 -10.05 4.83 -1.77
CA PHE A 163 -9.28 5.96 -1.23
C PHE A 163 -9.76 6.44 0.15
N PRO A 164 -11.06 6.55 0.44
CA PRO A 164 -11.54 6.89 1.78
C PRO A 164 -11.00 5.97 2.88
N SER A 165 -10.88 4.67 2.62
CA SER A 165 -10.31 3.73 3.59
C SER A 165 -8.84 4.01 3.91
N ILE A 166 -8.05 4.47 2.94
CA ILE A 166 -6.65 4.90 3.17
C ILE A 166 -6.62 6.09 4.15
N ILE A 167 -7.55 7.02 3.99
CA ILE A 167 -7.67 8.20 4.87
C ILE A 167 -8.10 7.80 6.29
N GLU A 168 -9.05 6.90 6.40
CA GLU A 168 -9.64 6.47 7.68
C GLU A 168 -8.67 5.63 8.51
N LEU A 169 -7.89 4.77 7.87
CA LEU A 169 -6.81 4.02 8.53
C LEU A 169 -5.78 4.94 9.18
N GLY A 170 -5.59 6.13 8.64
CA GLY A 170 -4.72 7.16 9.24
C GLY A 170 -3.24 6.80 9.26
N GLY A 171 -2.52 7.34 10.26
CA GLY A 171 -1.09 7.18 10.39
C GLY A 171 -0.29 8.11 9.48
N LYS A 172 1.04 8.02 9.58
CA LYS A 172 1.95 8.73 8.69
C LYS A 172 2.02 8.02 7.35
N LEU A 173 1.55 8.65 6.28
CA LEU A 173 1.63 8.11 4.93
C LEU A 173 2.98 8.45 4.27
N ASP A 174 3.72 7.43 3.85
CA ASP A 174 4.93 7.56 3.03
C ASP A 174 4.63 7.03 1.62
N LEU A 175 4.43 7.94 0.67
CA LEU A 175 4.17 7.64 -0.73
C LEU A 175 5.40 7.94 -1.57
N ARG A 176 5.86 6.94 -2.33
CA ARG A 176 6.93 7.12 -3.33
C ARG A 176 6.47 6.66 -4.71
N SER A 177 6.84 7.42 -5.73
CA SER A 177 6.56 7.07 -7.12
C SER A 177 7.67 7.60 -8.03
N ASN A 178 7.98 6.87 -9.11
CA ASN A 178 8.83 7.34 -10.20
C ASN A 178 8.06 8.18 -11.24
N TRP A 179 6.80 8.48 -10.99
CA TRP A 179 5.98 9.38 -11.80
C TRP A 179 5.47 10.54 -10.95
N PHE A 180 6.06 11.72 -11.15
CA PHE A 180 5.79 12.90 -10.32
C PHE A 180 4.31 13.27 -10.27
N THR A 181 3.61 13.21 -11.41
CA THR A 181 2.16 13.48 -11.48
C THR A 181 1.34 12.59 -10.54
N TYR A 182 1.78 11.33 -10.29
CA TYR A 182 1.10 10.46 -9.32
C TYR A 182 1.14 11.03 -7.91
N VAL A 183 2.28 11.61 -7.53
CA VAL A 183 2.46 12.23 -6.20
C VAL A 183 1.63 13.50 -6.09
N GLU A 184 1.64 14.36 -7.13
CA GLU A 184 0.85 15.59 -7.17
C GLU A 184 -0.66 15.30 -7.08
N GLU A 185 -1.15 14.31 -7.85
CA GLU A 185 -2.55 13.90 -7.80
C GLU A 185 -2.93 13.33 -6.43
N PHE A 186 -2.04 12.55 -5.82
CA PHE A 186 -2.30 12.00 -4.49
C PHE A 186 -2.34 13.13 -3.44
N GLN A 187 -1.42 14.08 -3.51
CA GLN A 187 -1.43 15.26 -2.65
C GLN A 187 -2.73 16.06 -2.82
N ARG A 188 -3.16 16.28 -4.06
CA ARG A 188 -4.44 16.98 -4.34
C ARG A 188 -5.62 16.23 -3.75
N ALA A 189 -5.64 14.90 -3.87
CA ALA A 189 -6.70 14.08 -3.29
C ALA A 189 -6.73 14.17 -1.74
N LEU A 190 -5.56 14.20 -1.08
CA LEU A 190 -5.48 14.42 0.36
C LEU A 190 -6.04 15.80 0.75
N GLN A 191 -5.71 16.87 0.02
CA GLN A 191 -6.26 18.20 0.26
C GLN A 191 -7.79 18.22 0.15
N LEU A 192 -8.35 17.54 -0.85
CA LEU A 192 -9.81 17.41 -1.01
C LEU A 192 -10.45 16.63 0.15
N ALA A 193 -9.73 15.72 0.77
CA ALA A 193 -10.16 14.99 1.97
C ALA A 193 -9.90 15.75 3.28
N GLY A 194 -9.40 17.00 3.23
CA GLY A 194 -9.11 17.81 4.41
C GLY A 194 -7.86 17.36 5.19
N LYS A 195 -6.90 16.77 4.51
CA LYS A 195 -5.63 16.26 5.09
C LYS A 195 -4.43 17.05 4.56
#